data_79e21f55f743a4230637e2e3b394475d
#
_entry.id   79e21f55f743a4230637e2e3b394475d
#
_cell.length_a   1.000
_cell.length_b   1.000
_cell.length_c   1.000
_cell.angle_alpha   90.00
_cell.angle_beta   90.00
_cell.angle_gamma   90.00
#
_symmetry.space_group_name_H-M   'P 1'
#
loop_
_entity.id
_entity.type
_entity.pdbx_description
1 polymer ?
#
loop_
_entity_poly.entity_id
_entity_poly.type
_entity_poly.pdbx_seq_one_letter_code
_entity_poly.pdbx_strand_id
1 'polypeptide(L)'
;MFLPEYREYYDRLIVQSDKFIQTHCRAKGSLEKVLAGEKDVNFLNDYRYYAFTKCTKSLMAVMKLLEMGSYEDALILCRTMMECYLSQRYFDDKFDDSTLYDMVVIPVGLNSGELVFNGGVFQTRDGQQFTYHMRSPDDLSLGKDKNYFNDMYSFLCEIAHCNFSQAGAFLESDGRFVLYSKQNQETANLFPLFVFSKIFENVVLLEYVRFDDPEEEREDVELLRELTVFLYDKLHGICDALEKEKISENHSLRETARNAMNSLKEQLGRVDKSFVSALAKQYEKTPLEKTMIPALLRTEKPSEFFEELKENRKFKDRFPELAALIGLAQNPVYHPEGDVWAHTMQALDRAAEFRDKVSDAYAFMLLVLTHDFGKSVCTAPDENGILHSLGHETAGVPMAAKFLKRATNSDRVREYVLEMLPQHMKPARYAADRSRQRATDELFASVKHPEDLIWFAKADKPLPEEDEAFLWERYNSYLKSLC
;
A
#
# COMPACT_ATOMS: atom_id res chain seq x y z
N MET A 1 11.97 -10.96 -2.88
CA MET A 1 12.68 -9.73 -3.27
C MET A 1 12.04 -8.58 -2.55
N PHE A 2 12.82 -7.66 -2.01
CA PHE A 2 12.31 -6.43 -1.39
C PHE A 2 11.55 -5.61 -2.43
N LEU A 3 10.33 -5.19 -2.09
CA LEU A 3 9.50 -4.42 -3.03
C LEU A 3 10.00 -2.97 -3.09
N PRO A 4 10.34 -2.44 -4.28
CA PRO A 4 11.00 -1.13 -4.42
C PRO A 4 10.23 0.04 -3.81
N GLU A 5 8.89 0.04 -3.92
CA GLU A 5 8.03 1.10 -3.41
C GLU A 5 8.02 1.22 -1.87
N TYR A 6 8.40 0.14 -1.16
CA TYR A 6 8.55 0.15 0.29
C TYR A 6 9.94 0.62 0.72
N ARG A 7 10.97 0.39 -0.12
CA ARG A 7 12.36 0.63 0.22
C ARG A 7 12.63 2.06 0.63
N GLU A 8 12.07 3.03 -0.09
CA GLU A 8 12.24 4.45 0.23
C GLU A 8 11.80 4.78 1.66
N TYR A 9 10.66 4.24 2.10
CA TYR A 9 10.16 4.48 3.45
C TYR A 9 11.00 3.81 4.53
N TYR A 10 11.53 2.60 4.28
CA TYR A 10 12.48 1.97 5.18
C TYR A 10 13.75 2.81 5.34
N ASP A 11 14.34 3.24 4.25
CA ASP A 11 15.56 4.05 4.25
C ASP A 11 15.35 5.39 4.98
N ARG A 12 14.28 6.11 4.66
CA ARG A 12 13.95 7.40 5.29
C ARG A 12 13.68 7.24 6.80
N LEU A 13 12.89 6.26 7.20
CA LEU A 13 12.61 6.00 8.62
C LEU A 13 13.87 5.66 9.40
N ILE A 14 14.75 4.83 8.85
CA ILE A 14 16.00 4.46 9.51
C ILE A 14 16.89 5.69 9.67
N VAL A 15 17.03 6.53 8.65
CA VAL A 15 17.85 7.75 8.69
C VAL A 15 17.32 8.74 9.73
N GLN A 16 16.02 9.03 9.72
CA GLN A 16 15.41 9.95 10.68
C GLN A 16 15.44 9.39 12.10
N SER A 17 15.21 8.07 12.27
CA SER A 17 15.30 7.44 13.59
C SER A 17 16.71 7.46 14.15
N ASP A 18 17.73 7.22 13.33
CA ASP A 18 19.14 7.30 13.78
C ASP A 18 19.49 8.72 14.20
N LYS A 19 19.10 9.72 13.40
CA LYS A 19 19.28 11.14 13.73
C LYS A 19 18.61 11.46 15.08
N PHE A 20 17.36 11.06 15.26
CA PHE A 20 16.63 11.27 16.52
C PHE A 20 17.29 10.56 17.71
N ILE A 21 17.77 9.33 17.55
CA ILE A 21 18.48 8.59 18.60
C ILE A 21 19.75 9.32 18.99
N GLN A 22 20.51 9.81 18.02
CA GLN A 22 21.78 10.53 18.26
C GLN A 22 21.56 11.85 19.00
N THR A 23 20.50 12.57 18.71
CA THR A 23 20.23 13.91 19.25
C THR A 23 19.43 13.88 20.55
N HIS A 24 18.39 13.05 20.64
CA HIS A 24 17.40 13.12 21.74
C HIS A 24 17.44 11.97 22.75
N CYS A 25 17.82 10.74 22.33
CA CYS A 25 17.74 9.60 23.21
C CYS A 25 18.90 9.57 24.23
N ARG A 26 18.62 10.07 25.43
CA ARG A 26 19.56 10.07 26.55
C ARG A 26 18.87 9.54 27.79
N ALA A 27 19.47 8.54 28.44
CA ALA A 27 18.99 8.06 29.73
C ALA A 27 19.15 9.12 30.81
N LYS A 28 18.09 9.35 31.58
CA LYS A 28 18.01 10.34 32.65
C LYS A 28 17.62 9.71 34.00
N GLY A 29 17.02 8.52 33.94
CA GLY A 29 16.63 7.77 35.14
C GLY A 29 17.81 7.08 35.79
N SER A 30 17.61 6.63 37.05
CA SER A 30 18.57 5.86 37.79
C SER A 30 18.01 4.47 38.09
N LEU A 31 18.63 3.44 37.53
CA LEU A 31 18.26 2.06 37.82
C LEU A 31 18.40 1.72 39.29
N GLU A 32 19.44 2.25 39.98
CA GLU A 32 19.66 2.04 41.40
C GLU A 32 18.50 2.58 42.24
N LYS A 33 17.96 3.76 41.92
CA LYS A 33 16.78 4.32 42.58
C LYS A 33 15.54 3.45 42.42
N VAL A 34 15.30 2.93 41.20
CA VAL A 34 14.15 2.07 40.98
C VAL A 34 14.28 0.76 41.75
N LEU A 35 15.46 0.16 41.76
CA LEU A 35 15.72 -1.05 42.57
C LEU A 35 15.61 -0.80 44.09
N ALA A 36 15.86 0.44 44.53
CA ALA A 36 15.62 0.88 45.91
C ALA A 36 14.14 1.21 46.18
N GLY A 37 13.24 1.06 45.23
CA GLY A 37 11.81 1.33 45.36
C GLY A 37 11.41 2.81 45.17
N GLU A 38 12.33 3.65 44.68
CA GLU A 38 12.01 5.03 44.34
C GLU A 38 11.33 5.09 42.94
N LYS A 39 10.28 5.90 42.85
CA LYS A 39 9.63 6.18 41.55
C LYS A 39 10.39 7.29 40.84
N ASP A 40 11.13 6.94 39.80
CA ASP A 40 11.77 7.91 38.93
C ASP A 40 10.96 8.04 37.60
N VAL A 41 10.25 9.16 37.44
CA VAL A 41 9.44 9.45 36.26
C VAL A 41 10.27 9.51 34.96
N ASN A 42 11.59 9.73 35.04
CA ASN A 42 12.44 9.68 33.86
C ASN A 42 12.56 8.26 33.29
N PHE A 43 12.30 7.25 34.11
CA PHE A 43 12.43 5.86 33.71
C PHE A 43 11.48 5.47 32.57
N LEU A 44 10.28 6.04 32.57
CA LEU A 44 9.31 5.85 31.48
C LEU A 44 9.86 6.38 30.14
N ASN A 45 10.53 7.56 30.19
CA ASN A 45 11.16 8.12 28.98
C ASN A 45 12.36 7.29 28.54
N ASP A 46 13.17 6.82 29.49
CA ASP A 46 14.30 5.96 29.18
C ASP A 46 13.86 4.65 28.57
N TYR A 47 12.72 4.09 29.03
CA TYR A 47 12.13 2.90 28.41
C TYR A 47 11.66 3.16 26.98
N ARG A 48 11.01 4.31 26.71
CA ARG A 48 10.59 4.70 25.36
C ARG A 48 11.78 4.81 24.42
N TYR A 49 12.84 5.49 24.83
CA TYR A 49 14.07 5.64 24.05
C TYR A 49 14.79 4.30 23.83
N TYR A 50 14.82 3.44 24.84
CA TYR A 50 15.32 2.08 24.71
C TYR A 50 14.51 1.28 23.69
N ALA A 51 13.19 1.25 23.84
CA ALA A 51 12.28 0.53 22.93
C ALA A 51 12.41 1.05 21.49
N PHE A 52 12.46 2.37 21.30
CA PHE A 52 12.66 3.01 20.00
C PHE A 52 13.99 2.60 19.37
N THR A 53 15.09 2.70 20.10
CA THR A 53 16.43 2.31 19.63
C THR A 53 16.48 0.82 19.26
N LYS A 54 15.90 -0.05 20.10
CA LYS A 54 15.80 -1.48 19.83
C LYS A 54 14.98 -1.76 18.55
N CYS A 55 13.84 -1.11 18.41
CA CYS A 55 12.97 -1.30 17.26
C CYS A 55 13.56 -0.73 15.95
N THR A 56 14.30 0.39 16.02
CA THR A 56 15.06 0.90 14.87
C THR A 56 16.09 -0.13 14.38
N LYS A 57 16.83 -0.73 15.32
CA LYS A 57 17.76 -1.82 14.99
C LYS A 57 17.03 -3.04 14.38
N SER A 58 15.85 -3.39 14.91
CA SER A 58 15.04 -4.47 14.35
C SER A 58 14.55 -4.13 12.93
N LEU A 59 14.15 -2.88 12.67
CA LEU A 59 13.74 -2.44 11.33
C LEU A 59 14.89 -2.55 10.32
N MET A 60 16.12 -2.19 10.71
CA MET A 60 17.32 -2.40 9.88
C MET A 60 17.54 -3.89 9.55
N ALA A 61 17.32 -4.78 10.53
CA ALA A 61 17.43 -6.22 10.31
C ALA A 61 16.32 -6.75 9.41
N VAL A 62 15.08 -6.27 9.58
CA VAL A 62 13.94 -6.57 8.68
C VAL A 62 14.29 -6.21 7.24
N MET A 63 14.83 -5.03 6.98
CA MET A 63 15.23 -4.62 5.65
C MET A 63 16.21 -5.62 5.01
N LYS A 64 17.19 -6.12 5.77
CA LYS A 64 18.15 -7.13 5.29
C LYS A 64 17.47 -8.48 5.01
N LEU A 65 16.55 -8.91 5.85
CA LEU A 65 15.78 -10.14 5.63
C LEU A 65 14.91 -10.06 4.36
N LEU A 66 14.30 -8.90 4.13
CA LEU A 66 13.53 -8.64 2.89
C LEU A 66 14.41 -8.69 1.64
N GLU A 67 15.62 -8.13 1.69
CA GLU A 67 16.63 -8.22 0.61
C GLU A 67 17.00 -9.68 0.30
N MET A 68 17.05 -10.53 1.33
CA MET A 68 17.33 -11.95 1.21
C MET A 68 16.12 -12.81 0.83
N GLY A 69 14.90 -12.25 0.88
CA GLY A 69 13.66 -13.00 0.64
C GLY A 69 13.18 -13.83 1.84
N SER A 70 13.71 -13.57 3.05
CA SER A 70 13.31 -14.24 4.31
C SER A 70 12.13 -13.51 4.94
N TYR A 71 10.93 -13.68 4.35
CA TYR A 71 9.74 -12.91 4.71
C TYR A 71 9.18 -13.29 6.07
N GLU A 72 9.16 -14.58 6.40
CA GLU A 72 8.67 -15.10 7.67
C GLU A 72 9.56 -14.61 8.83
N ASP A 73 10.87 -14.62 8.65
CA ASP A 73 11.82 -14.10 9.66
C ASP A 73 11.65 -12.59 9.89
N ALA A 74 11.37 -11.84 8.82
CA ALA A 74 11.03 -10.42 8.92
C ALA A 74 9.75 -10.19 9.74
N LEU A 75 8.74 -11.03 9.58
CA LEU A 75 7.49 -10.98 10.35
C LEU A 75 7.67 -11.41 11.81
N ILE A 76 8.61 -12.32 12.12
CA ILE A 76 9.00 -12.64 13.51
C ILE A 76 9.59 -11.40 14.20
N LEU A 77 10.47 -10.65 13.52
CA LEU A 77 10.97 -9.38 14.06
C LEU A 77 9.88 -8.30 14.17
N CYS A 78 8.92 -8.28 13.24
CA CYS A 78 7.75 -7.43 13.33
C CYS A 78 6.95 -7.69 14.61
N ARG A 79 6.73 -8.97 14.96
CA ARG A 79 6.09 -9.36 16.24
C ARG A 79 6.84 -8.78 17.44
N THR A 80 8.17 -8.89 17.46
CA THR A 80 8.98 -8.33 18.55
C THR A 80 8.83 -6.81 18.66
N MET A 81 8.80 -6.09 17.53
CA MET A 81 8.54 -4.65 17.53
C MET A 81 7.13 -4.33 18.05
N MET A 82 6.14 -5.14 17.69
CA MET A 82 4.77 -4.97 18.17
C MET A 82 4.66 -5.18 19.69
N GLU A 83 5.32 -6.18 20.25
CA GLU A 83 5.40 -6.38 21.70
C GLU A 83 6.03 -5.15 22.42
N CYS A 84 7.07 -4.57 21.83
CA CYS A 84 7.66 -3.32 22.32
C CYS A 84 6.66 -2.15 22.29
N TYR A 85 5.90 -2.02 21.19
CA TYR A 85 4.86 -0.99 21.05
C TYR A 85 3.76 -1.14 22.13
N LEU A 86 3.22 -2.35 22.29
CA LEU A 86 2.17 -2.63 23.27
C LEU A 86 2.64 -2.35 24.69
N SER A 87 3.85 -2.81 25.03
CA SER A 87 4.47 -2.54 26.35
C SER A 87 4.62 -1.04 26.59
N GLN A 88 5.14 -0.30 25.63
CA GLN A 88 5.30 1.15 25.74
C GLN A 88 3.96 1.84 25.97
N ARG A 89 2.93 1.51 25.18
CA ARG A 89 1.59 2.09 25.32
C ARG A 89 0.96 1.78 26.68
N TYR A 90 1.15 0.56 27.16
CA TYR A 90 0.66 0.15 28.47
C TYR A 90 1.32 0.96 29.58
N PHE A 91 2.65 1.11 29.55
CA PHE A 91 3.39 1.85 30.57
C PHE A 91 3.09 3.36 30.51
N ASP A 92 2.82 3.90 29.32
CA ASP A 92 2.38 5.29 29.16
C ASP A 92 1.03 5.57 29.85
N ASP A 93 0.11 4.61 29.79
CA ASP A 93 -1.24 4.75 30.36
C ASP A 93 -1.28 4.42 31.86
N LYS A 94 -0.45 3.47 32.30
CA LYS A 94 -0.48 2.91 33.68
C LYS A 94 0.88 2.88 34.34
N PHE A 95 1.48 4.05 34.53
CA PHE A 95 2.74 4.15 35.26
C PHE A 95 2.51 4.14 36.76
N ASP A 96 2.54 2.95 37.38
CA ASP A 96 2.37 2.69 38.79
C ASP A 96 3.41 1.69 39.31
N ASP A 97 3.32 1.29 40.61
CA ASP A 97 4.25 0.34 41.19
C ASP A 97 4.25 -1.02 40.48
N SER A 98 3.10 -1.46 39.99
CA SER A 98 2.99 -2.73 39.30
C SER A 98 3.68 -2.69 37.92
N THR A 99 3.62 -1.57 37.22
CA THR A 99 4.32 -1.39 35.96
C THR A 99 5.83 -1.29 36.12
N LEU A 100 6.32 -0.72 37.23
CA LEU A 100 7.74 -0.75 37.55
C LEU A 100 8.26 -2.17 37.75
N TYR A 101 7.47 -3.05 38.36
CA TYR A 101 7.82 -4.46 38.46
C TYR A 101 7.97 -5.12 37.11
N ASP A 102 7.01 -4.89 36.20
CA ASP A 102 7.05 -5.46 34.84
C ASP A 102 8.21 -4.92 34.00
N MET A 103 8.44 -3.61 34.07
CA MET A 103 9.44 -2.93 33.23
C MET A 103 10.87 -3.20 33.68
N VAL A 104 11.08 -3.26 34.99
CA VAL A 104 12.43 -3.18 35.58
C VAL A 104 12.71 -4.29 36.56
N VAL A 105 11.95 -4.38 37.67
CA VAL A 105 12.31 -5.23 38.80
C VAL A 105 12.43 -6.69 38.37
N ILE A 106 11.42 -7.22 37.68
CA ILE A 106 11.43 -8.62 37.26
C ILE A 106 12.48 -8.86 36.13
N PRO A 107 12.49 -8.13 35.01
CA PRO A 107 13.46 -8.38 33.95
C PRO A 107 14.91 -8.18 34.38
N VAL A 108 15.19 -7.10 35.14
CA VAL A 108 16.54 -6.82 35.61
C VAL A 108 16.96 -7.79 36.69
N GLY A 109 16.08 -8.09 37.63
CA GLY A 109 16.35 -9.05 38.71
C GLY A 109 16.67 -10.45 38.21
N LEU A 110 15.91 -10.93 37.21
CA LEU A 110 16.18 -12.21 36.54
C LEU A 110 17.51 -12.19 35.77
N ASN A 111 17.78 -11.10 35.04
CA ASN A 111 19.02 -10.98 34.26
C ASN A 111 20.27 -10.83 35.12
N SER A 112 20.16 -10.15 36.25
CA SER A 112 21.28 -9.97 37.22
C SER A 112 21.46 -11.17 38.15
N GLY A 113 20.51 -12.09 38.19
CA GLY A 113 20.50 -13.19 39.15
C GLY A 113 20.10 -12.80 40.59
N GLU A 114 19.59 -11.58 40.79
CA GLU A 114 18.98 -11.17 42.04
C GLU A 114 17.62 -11.83 42.28
N LEU A 115 16.97 -12.22 41.19
CA LEU A 115 15.75 -13.03 41.19
C LEU A 115 15.97 -14.33 40.44
N VAL A 116 15.36 -15.41 40.95
CA VAL A 116 15.25 -16.71 40.26
C VAL A 116 13.79 -17.08 40.16
N PHE A 117 13.35 -17.53 38.96
CA PHE A 117 12.01 -18.02 38.76
C PHE A 117 12.01 -19.54 38.66
N ASN A 118 11.30 -20.18 39.60
CA ASN A 118 11.21 -21.63 39.62
C ASN A 118 9.81 -22.08 40.07
N GLY A 119 9.18 -22.94 39.25
CA GLY A 119 7.90 -23.55 39.57
C GLY A 119 6.76 -22.56 39.84
N GLY A 120 6.74 -21.40 39.15
CA GLY A 120 5.71 -20.36 39.33
C GLY A 120 5.96 -19.37 40.45
N VAL A 121 7.11 -19.47 41.14
CA VAL A 121 7.48 -18.62 42.26
C VAL A 121 8.80 -17.88 41.97
N PHE A 122 8.84 -16.59 42.22
CA PHE A 122 10.07 -15.82 42.25
C PHE A 122 10.73 -15.92 43.60
N GLN A 123 12.05 -16.04 43.60
CA GLN A 123 12.85 -16.09 44.81
C GLN A 123 13.97 -15.05 44.72
N THR A 124 14.09 -14.22 45.74
CA THR A 124 15.19 -13.27 45.87
C THR A 124 16.45 -13.98 46.37
N ARG A 125 17.60 -13.32 46.26
CA ARG A 125 18.92 -13.85 46.67
C ARG A 125 19.00 -14.15 48.16
N ASP A 126 18.26 -13.39 48.98
CA ASP A 126 18.14 -13.60 50.43
C ASP A 126 17.10 -14.67 50.83
N GLY A 127 16.49 -15.32 49.83
CA GLY A 127 15.59 -16.45 50.02
C GLY A 127 14.11 -16.09 50.20
N GLN A 128 13.73 -14.82 50.10
CA GLN A 128 12.31 -14.45 50.11
C GLN A 128 11.60 -14.97 48.86
N GLN A 129 10.39 -15.46 49.02
CA GLN A 129 9.57 -15.98 47.91
C GLN A 129 8.31 -15.14 47.73
N PHE A 130 7.95 -14.89 46.45
CA PHE A 130 6.70 -14.25 46.10
C PHE A 130 6.17 -14.77 44.75
N THR A 131 4.88 -14.66 44.58
CA THR A 131 4.22 -14.94 43.28
C THR A 131 3.94 -13.62 42.61
N TYR A 132 4.23 -13.55 41.31
CA TYR A 132 3.92 -12.42 40.47
C TYR A 132 3.47 -12.89 39.09
N HIS A 133 2.36 -12.36 38.62
CA HIS A 133 1.85 -12.67 37.31
C HIS A 133 2.51 -11.71 36.29
N MET A 134 3.45 -12.24 35.50
CA MET A 134 4.00 -11.50 34.39
C MET A 134 2.92 -11.31 33.32
N ARG A 135 2.72 -10.06 32.89
CA ARG A 135 1.72 -9.74 31.88
C ARG A 135 2.10 -10.33 30.53
N SER A 136 1.14 -10.94 29.89
CA SER A 136 1.24 -11.36 28.49
C SER A 136 1.02 -10.13 27.58
N PRO A 137 1.40 -10.21 26.30
CA PRO A 137 1.07 -9.16 25.35
C PRO A 137 -0.43 -8.84 25.26
N ASP A 138 -1.30 -9.83 25.49
CA ASP A 138 -2.75 -9.62 25.55
C ASP A 138 -3.16 -8.74 26.74
N ASP A 139 -2.47 -8.89 27.89
CA ASP A 139 -2.69 -8.07 29.06
C ASP A 139 -2.18 -6.64 28.86
N LEU A 140 -1.22 -6.45 27.96
CA LEU A 140 -0.63 -5.14 27.62
C LEU A 140 -1.45 -4.35 26.59
N SER A 141 -2.43 -4.98 25.95
CA SER A 141 -3.31 -4.31 25.00
C SER A 141 -4.42 -3.56 25.72
N LEU A 142 -4.51 -2.25 25.51
CA LEU A 142 -5.48 -1.38 26.19
C LEU A 142 -6.45 -0.73 25.22
N GLY A 143 -7.71 -0.59 25.64
CA GLY A 143 -8.72 0.20 24.97
C GLY A 143 -8.86 -0.13 23.47
N LYS A 144 -8.67 0.87 22.62
CA LYS A 144 -8.74 0.72 21.17
C LYS A 144 -7.58 -0.09 20.59
N ASP A 145 -6.42 -0.07 21.20
CA ASP A 145 -5.26 -0.84 20.75
C ASP A 145 -5.56 -2.34 20.80
N LYS A 146 -6.33 -2.79 21.79
CA LYS A 146 -6.79 -4.17 21.85
C LYS A 146 -7.57 -4.59 20.60
N ASN A 147 -8.48 -3.72 20.14
CA ASN A 147 -9.29 -4.01 18.96
C ASN A 147 -8.48 -3.94 17.67
N TYR A 148 -7.43 -3.07 17.61
CA TYR A 148 -6.64 -2.89 16.39
C TYR A 148 -5.53 -3.92 16.22
N PHE A 149 -4.96 -4.41 17.31
CA PHE A 149 -3.71 -5.19 17.27
C PHE A 149 -3.84 -6.66 17.67
N ASN A 150 -4.94 -7.09 18.28
CA ASN A 150 -5.11 -8.50 18.67
C ASN A 150 -5.02 -9.43 17.46
N ASP A 151 -5.72 -9.11 16.36
CA ASP A 151 -5.72 -9.95 15.18
C ASP A 151 -4.34 -9.97 14.51
N MET A 152 -3.67 -8.81 14.42
CA MET A 152 -2.30 -8.73 13.89
C MET A 152 -1.32 -9.50 14.77
N TYR A 153 -1.42 -9.38 16.08
CA TYR A 153 -0.55 -10.12 17.00
C TYR A 153 -0.76 -11.62 16.86
N SER A 154 -2.01 -12.07 16.77
CA SER A 154 -2.35 -13.49 16.54
C SER A 154 -1.79 -13.99 15.21
N PHE A 155 -1.94 -13.22 14.13
CA PHE A 155 -1.36 -13.55 12.82
C PHE A 155 0.17 -13.68 12.89
N LEU A 156 0.85 -12.73 13.54
CA LEU A 156 2.30 -12.78 13.72
C LEU A 156 2.75 -13.94 14.62
N CYS A 157 1.95 -14.33 15.61
CA CYS A 157 2.20 -15.50 16.44
C CYS A 157 2.11 -16.81 15.64
N GLU A 158 1.15 -16.94 14.73
CA GLU A 158 1.04 -18.12 13.87
C GLU A 158 2.30 -18.31 13.01
N ILE A 159 2.88 -17.21 12.52
CA ILE A 159 4.13 -17.25 11.74
C ILE A 159 5.34 -17.57 12.64
N ALA A 160 5.39 -16.99 13.84
CA ALA A 160 6.53 -17.15 14.74
C ALA A 160 6.60 -18.55 15.38
N HIS A 161 5.49 -19.23 15.49
CA HIS A 161 5.43 -20.60 16.01
C HIS A 161 5.45 -21.61 14.87
N CYS A 162 6.00 -22.81 15.11
CA CYS A 162 6.00 -23.89 14.14
C CYS A 162 4.55 -24.46 13.98
N ASN A 163 3.68 -23.65 13.39
CA ASN A 163 2.28 -23.99 13.18
C ASN A 163 2.10 -24.51 11.76
N PHE A 164 1.54 -25.72 11.63
CA PHE A 164 1.35 -26.38 10.34
C PHE A 164 0.38 -25.62 9.41
N SER A 165 -0.46 -24.72 9.93
CA SER A 165 -1.29 -23.82 9.10
C SER A 165 -0.45 -22.93 8.16
N GLN A 166 0.81 -22.69 8.51
CA GLN A 166 1.76 -21.90 7.72
C GLN A 166 2.55 -22.73 6.70
N ALA A 167 2.35 -24.05 6.64
CA ALA A 167 3.09 -24.93 5.72
C ALA A 167 2.94 -24.51 4.26
N GLY A 168 1.79 -23.91 3.87
CA GLY A 168 1.55 -23.38 2.54
C GLY A 168 2.57 -22.32 2.11
N ALA A 169 3.08 -21.51 3.04
CA ALA A 169 4.11 -20.52 2.78
C ALA A 169 5.47 -21.13 2.35
N PHE A 170 5.65 -22.43 2.51
CA PHE A 170 6.87 -23.17 2.18
C PHE A 170 6.65 -24.23 1.10
N LEU A 171 5.50 -24.19 0.40
CA LEU A 171 5.16 -25.15 -0.65
C LEU A 171 5.06 -24.49 -2.02
N GLU A 172 5.59 -25.17 -3.03
CA GLU A 172 5.29 -24.89 -4.43
C GLU A 172 4.03 -25.66 -4.89
N SER A 173 3.51 -25.26 -6.05
CA SER A 173 2.31 -25.85 -6.64
C SER A 173 2.40 -27.38 -6.90
N ASP A 174 3.61 -27.92 -7.01
CA ASP A 174 3.88 -29.35 -7.18
C ASP A 174 4.04 -30.11 -5.83
N GLY A 175 3.85 -29.41 -4.70
CA GLY A 175 3.92 -29.97 -3.35
C GLY A 175 5.33 -30.06 -2.75
N ARG A 176 6.35 -29.51 -3.41
CA ARG A 176 7.71 -29.46 -2.85
C ARG A 176 7.86 -28.36 -1.83
N PHE A 177 8.56 -28.65 -0.72
CA PHE A 177 8.99 -27.63 0.21
C PHE A 177 10.15 -26.80 -0.36
N VAL A 178 10.05 -25.48 -0.18
CA VAL A 178 11.06 -24.50 -0.63
C VAL A 178 11.48 -23.60 0.51
N LEU A 179 12.71 -23.08 0.45
CA LEU A 179 13.23 -22.14 1.45
C LEU A 179 12.67 -20.73 1.27
N TYR A 180 12.33 -20.37 0.05
CA TYR A 180 11.88 -19.02 -0.30
C TYR A 180 10.60 -19.08 -1.13
N SER A 181 9.51 -18.55 -0.62
CA SER A 181 8.27 -18.37 -1.36
C SER A 181 7.89 -16.89 -1.39
N LYS A 182 6.96 -16.52 -2.27
CA LYS A 182 6.46 -15.14 -2.36
C LYS A 182 5.18 -14.91 -1.56
N GLN A 183 4.66 -15.93 -0.89
CA GLN A 183 3.35 -15.87 -0.26
C GLN A 183 3.22 -14.74 0.76
N ASN A 184 4.23 -14.53 1.60
CA ASN A 184 4.23 -13.49 2.63
C ASN A 184 4.99 -12.22 2.20
N GLN A 185 5.31 -12.06 0.92
CA GLN A 185 6.13 -10.94 0.44
C GLN A 185 5.49 -9.58 0.76
N GLU A 186 4.23 -9.38 0.40
CA GLU A 186 3.55 -8.10 0.61
C GLU A 186 3.39 -7.78 2.10
N THR A 187 2.90 -8.71 2.89
CA THR A 187 2.70 -8.55 4.34
C THR A 187 4.02 -8.30 5.07
N ALA A 188 5.11 -8.96 4.67
CA ALA A 188 6.43 -8.78 5.27
C ALA A 188 7.06 -7.42 4.93
N ASN A 189 6.74 -6.83 3.77
CA ASN A 189 7.15 -5.47 3.46
C ASN A 189 6.30 -4.43 4.20
N LEU A 190 5.00 -4.70 4.36
CA LEU A 190 4.01 -3.75 4.87
C LEU A 190 3.96 -3.67 6.41
N PHE A 191 3.82 -4.83 7.10
CA PHE A 191 3.52 -4.84 8.54
C PHE A 191 4.64 -4.29 9.42
N PRO A 192 5.94 -4.55 9.16
CA PRO A 192 7.00 -3.92 9.95
C PRO A 192 7.01 -2.39 9.82
N LEU A 193 6.75 -1.84 8.63
CA LEU A 193 6.60 -0.39 8.44
C LEU A 193 5.39 0.14 9.21
N PHE A 194 4.25 -0.57 9.16
CA PHE A 194 3.05 -0.19 9.90
C PHE A 194 3.33 -0.14 11.41
N VAL A 195 3.87 -1.21 11.98
CA VAL A 195 4.17 -1.27 13.43
C VAL A 195 5.20 -0.21 13.80
N PHE A 196 6.25 -0.05 13.00
CA PHE A 196 7.27 0.96 13.27
C PHE A 196 6.74 2.39 13.15
N SER A 197 5.81 2.66 12.24
CA SER A 197 5.17 3.99 12.16
C SER A 197 4.47 4.38 13.45
N LYS A 198 3.89 3.42 14.17
CA LYS A 198 3.25 3.64 15.48
C LYS A 198 4.28 3.92 16.58
N ILE A 199 5.41 3.21 16.53
CA ILE A 199 6.52 3.44 17.46
C ILE A 199 7.15 4.81 17.21
N PHE A 200 7.36 5.16 15.95
CA PHE A 200 7.90 6.45 15.52
C PHE A 200 7.01 7.61 15.99
N GLU A 201 5.69 7.51 15.72
CA GLU A 201 4.71 8.49 16.22
C GLU A 201 4.80 8.68 17.73
N ASN A 202 4.81 7.58 18.50
CA ASN A 202 4.81 7.64 19.96
C ASN A 202 6.05 8.27 20.56
N VAL A 203 7.17 8.28 19.84
CA VAL A 203 8.43 8.81 20.35
C VAL A 203 8.71 10.20 19.81
N VAL A 204 8.52 10.41 18.52
CA VAL A 204 8.87 11.68 17.85
C VAL A 204 7.85 12.77 18.14
N LEU A 205 6.55 12.45 18.29
CA LEU A 205 5.49 13.43 18.58
C LEU A 205 5.21 13.64 20.06
N LEU A 206 6.15 13.33 20.95
CA LEU A 206 5.98 13.59 22.39
C LEU A 206 6.05 15.10 22.68
N GLU A 207 5.08 15.62 23.45
CA GLU A 207 4.97 17.05 23.79
C GLU A 207 6.21 17.62 24.52
N TYR A 208 7.01 16.78 25.17
CA TYR A 208 8.21 17.22 25.89
C TYR A 208 9.51 17.08 25.09
N VAL A 209 9.47 16.48 23.88
CA VAL A 209 10.61 16.49 22.98
C VAL A 209 10.70 17.89 22.39
N ARG A 210 11.82 18.54 22.62
CA ARG A 210 12.13 19.84 22.04
C ARG A 210 13.19 19.62 20.98
N PHE A 211 12.83 19.91 19.75
CA PHE A 211 13.76 19.92 18.64
C PHE A 211 14.57 21.21 18.68
N ASP A 212 15.88 21.11 18.60
CA ASP A 212 16.76 22.27 18.47
C ASP A 212 16.59 22.94 17.10
N ASP A 213 16.17 22.14 16.10
CA ASP A 213 15.85 22.59 14.75
C ASP A 213 14.36 22.33 14.46
N PRO A 214 13.54 23.39 14.29
CA PRO A 214 12.14 23.27 13.90
C PRO A 214 11.93 22.61 12.52
N GLU A 215 12.96 22.58 11.66
CA GLU A 215 12.90 21.93 10.36
C GLU A 215 12.95 20.41 10.52
N GLU A 216 13.71 19.90 11.48
CA GLU A 216 13.74 18.47 11.81
C GLU A 216 12.36 17.95 12.25
N GLU A 217 11.68 18.66 13.15
CA GLU A 217 10.32 18.30 13.58
C GLU A 217 9.35 18.25 12.38
N ARG A 218 9.48 19.21 11.47
CA ARG A 218 8.64 19.29 10.27
C ARG A 218 8.91 18.13 9.30
N GLU A 219 10.18 17.75 9.10
CA GLU A 219 10.58 16.61 8.29
C GLU A 219 10.01 15.28 8.84
N ASP A 220 10.08 15.09 10.15
CA ASP A 220 9.57 13.88 10.81
C ASP A 220 8.05 13.77 10.74
N VAL A 221 7.34 14.88 10.94
CA VAL A 221 5.88 14.94 10.82
C VAL A 221 5.43 14.68 9.38
N GLU A 222 6.12 15.26 8.40
CA GLU A 222 5.81 15.04 6.98
C GLU A 222 6.10 13.61 6.55
N LEU A 223 7.23 13.04 6.95
CA LEU A 223 7.54 11.62 6.71
C LEU A 223 6.45 10.70 7.29
N LEU A 224 6.02 10.96 8.53
CA LEU A 224 4.96 10.17 9.16
C LEU A 224 3.64 10.29 8.41
N ARG A 225 3.31 11.49 7.91
CA ARG A 225 2.10 11.74 7.12
C ARG A 225 2.13 10.97 5.80
N GLU A 226 3.20 11.11 5.02
CA GLU A 226 3.38 10.42 3.74
C GLU A 226 3.34 8.90 3.91
N LEU A 227 4.08 8.39 4.90
CA LEU A 227 4.10 6.97 5.22
C LEU A 227 2.71 6.45 5.59
N THR A 228 1.97 7.21 6.40
CA THR A 228 0.63 6.79 6.84
C THR A 228 -0.35 6.70 5.66
N VAL A 229 -0.25 7.62 4.71
CA VAL A 229 -1.04 7.59 3.46
C VAL A 229 -0.67 6.38 2.62
N PHE A 230 0.62 6.15 2.40
CA PHE A 230 1.12 5.01 1.66
C PHE A 230 0.66 3.68 2.26
N LEU A 231 0.83 3.50 3.57
CA LEU A 231 0.39 2.29 4.28
C LEU A 231 -1.13 2.09 4.19
N TYR A 232 -1.90 3.18 4.29
CA TYR A 232 -3.35 3.12 4.16
C TYR A 232 -3.78 2.63 2.78
N ASP A 233 -3.16 3.14 1.73
CA ASP A 233 -3.42 2.72 0.34
C ASP A 233 -3.09 1.23 0.13
N LYS A 234 -1.94 0.78 0.61
CA LYS A 234 -1.53 -0.63 0.53
C LYS A 234 -2.48 -1.58 1.28
N LEU A 235 -2.88 -1.22 2.50
CA LEU A 235 -3.85 -2.00 3.28
C LEU A 235 -5.23 -2.04 2.62
N HIS A 236 -5.64 -0.94 2.00
CA HIS A 236 -6.89 -0.90 1.23
C HIS A 236 -6.84 -1.87 0.05
N GLY A 237 -5.71 -1.91 -0.68
CA GLY A 237 -5.49 -2.86 -1.77
C GLY A 237 -5.59 -4.32 -1.32
N ILE A 238 -5.01 -4.65 -0.15
CA ILE A 238 -5.13 -5.99 0.45
C ILE A 238 -6.60 -6.32 0.78
N CYS A 239 -7.33 -5.39 1.40
CA CYS A 239 -8.75 -5.60 1.70
C CYS A 239 -9.57 -5.85 0.43
N ASP A 240 -9.35 -5.06 -0.60
CA ASP A 240 -10.06 -5.20 -1.89
C ASP A 240 -9.73 -6.53 -2.58
N ALA A 241 -8.49 -6.99 -2.53
CA ALA A 241 -8.07 -8.28 -3.08
C ALA A 241 -8.76 -9.44 -2.33
N LEU A 242 -8.73 -9.43 -0.99
CA LEU A 242 -9.34 -10.47 -0.16
C LEU A 242 -10.88 -10.50 -0.26
N GLU A 243 -11.53 -9.36 -0.54
CA GLU A 243 -12.97 -9.35 -0.81
C GLU A 243 -13.35 -10.00 -2.14
N LYS A 244 -12.47 -9.92 -3.15
CA LYS A 244 -12.68 -10.54 -4.47
C LYS A 244 -12.54 -12.06 -4.44
N GLU A 245 -11.61 -12.58 -3.65
CA GLU A 245 -11.27 -14.01 -3.65
C GLU A 245 -12.31 -14.93 -3.04
N LYS A 246 -13.39 -14.47 -2.40
CA LYS A 246 -14.45 -15.31 -1.75
C LYS A 246 -13.92 -16.41 -0.82
N ILE A 247 -12.65 -16.40 -0.46
CA ILE A 247 -11.99 -17.47 0.29
C ILE A 247 -12.13 -17.17 1.79
N SER A 248 -12.79 -18.05 2.51
CA SER A 248 -12.95 -17.99 3.96
C SER A 248 -11.61 -18.15 4.73
N GLU A 249 -10.56 -18.57 4.05
CA GLU A 249 -9.28 -18.96 4.63
C GLU A 249 -8.43 -17.78 5.15
N ASN A 250 -8.68 -16.54 4.69
CA ASN A 250 -7.92 -15.35 5.06
C ASN A 250 -8.70 -14.33 5.92
N HIS A 251 -9.65 -14.83 6.74
CA HIS A 251 -10.45 -13.95 7.60
C HIS A 251 -9.57 -13.11 8.56
N SER A 252 -8.58 -13.73 9.18
CA SER A 252 -7.65 -13.09 10.12
C SER A 252 -6.86 -11.96 9.44
N LEU A 253 -6.31 -12.17 8.25
CA LEU A 253 -5.57 -11.15 7.51
C LEU A 253 -6.47 -9.98 7.09
N ARG A 254 -7.72 -10.25 6.70
CA ARG A 254 -8.69 -9.21 6.34
C ARG A 254 -9.04 -8.31 7.53
N GLU A 255 -9.34 -8.90 8.67
CA GLU A 255 -9.64 -8.13 9.90
C GLU A 255 -8.40 -7.37 10.37
N THR A 256 -7.22 -7.98 10.30
CA THR A 256 -5.94 -7.32 10.58
C THR A 256 -5.74 -6.08 9.70
N ALA A 257 -5.91 -6.20 8.39
CA ALA A 257 -5.77 -5.07 7.47
C ALA A 257 -6.80 -3.97 7.73
N ARG A 258 -8.06 -4.33 7.98
CA ARG A 258 -9.14 -3.38 8.30
C ARG A 258 -8.87 -2.63 9.60
N ASN A 259 -8.43 -3.33 10.63
CA ASN A 259 -8.10 -2.75 11.93
C ASN A 259 -6.87 -1.84 11.85
N ALA A 260 -5.84 -2.25 11.09
CA ALA A 260 -4.68 -1.42 10.80
C ALA A 260 -5.07 -0.12 10.07
N MET A 261 -5.96 -0.18 9.08
CA MET A 261 -6.48 1.02 8.39
C MET A 261 -7.19 1.98 9.36
N ASN A 262 -7.99 1.45 10.29
CA ASN A 262 -8.66 2.29 11.29
C ASN A 262 -7.65 2.97 12.21
N SER A 263 -6.61 2.26 12.64
CA SER A 263 -5.51 2.83 13.44
C SER A 263 -4.76 3.93 12.69
N LEU A 264 -4.51 3.76 11.38
CA LEU A 264 -3.85 4.79 10.54
C LEU A 264 -4.74 6.04 10.36
N LYS A 265 -6.06 5.89 10.23
CA LYS A 265 -6.98 7.04 10.21
C LYS A 265 -6.89 7.87 11.48
N GLU A 266 -6.81 7.24 12.63
CA GLU A 266 -6.63 7.94 13.91
C GLU A 266 -5.27 8.63 14.00
N GLN A 267 -4.21 7.98 13.51
CA GLN A 267 -2.87 8.57 13.43
C GLN A 267 -2.87 9.83 12.57
N LEU A 268 -3.41 9.78 11.36
CA LEU A 268 -3.58 10.96 10.51
C LEU A 268 -4.38 12.07 11.18
N GLY A 269 -5.44 11.71 11.93
CA GLY A 269 -6.24 12.69 12.67
C GLY A 269 -5.47 13.43 13.74
N ARG A 270 -4.40 12.88 14.28
CA ARG A 270 -3.51 13.56 15.22
C ARG A 270 -2.50 14.47 14.52
N VAL A 271 -2.01 14.04 13.36
CA VAL A 271 -1.01 14.80 12.57
C VAL A 271 -1.68 15.91 11.76
N ASP A 272 -2.80 15.63 11.09
CA ASP A 272 -3.54 16.62 10.30
C ASP A 272 -5.04 16.28 10.21
N LYS A 273 -5.86 16.99 10.99
CA LYS A 273 -7.32 16.78 11.02
C LYS A 273 -8.01 17.09 9.70
N SER A 274 -7.49 18.01 8.89
CA SER A 274 -8.06 18.39 7.60
C SER A 274 -7.84 17.33 6.56
N PHE A 275 -6.70 16.67 6.62
CA PHE A 275 -6.27 15.64 5.68
C PHE A 275 -7.07 14.33 5.80
N VAL A 276 -7.48 13.95 7.04
CA VAL A 276 -8.31 12.74 7.27
C VAL A 276 -9.61 12.77 6.49
N SER A 277 -10.28 13.92 6.49
CA SER A 277 -11.53 14.09 5.76
C SER A 277 -11.34 13.99 4.24
N ALA A 278 -10.25 14.56 3.73
CA ALA A 278 -9.87 14.48 2.32
C ALA A 278 -9.48 13.05 1.91
N LEU A 279 -8.68 12.38 2.74
CA LEU A 279 -8.28 10.99 2.49
C LEU A 279 -9.48 10.03 2.52
N ALA A 280 -10.34 10.14 3.54
CA ALA A 280 -11.55 9.31 3.62
C ALA A 280 -12.42 9.46 2.37
N LYS A 281 -12.50 10.69 1.82
CA LYS A 281 -13.24 10.97 0.61
C LYS A 281 -12.63 10.32 -0.64
N GLN A 282 -11.31 10.15 -0.71
CA GLN A 282 -10.66 9.47 -1.85
C GLN A 282 -11.07 8.00 -1.97
N TYR A 283 -11.32 7.35 -0.83
CA TYR A 283 -11.75 5.94 -0.80
C TYR A 283 -13.27 5.76 -0.80
N GLU A 284 -14.02 6.86 -0.70
CA GLU A 284 -15.47 6.82 -0.84
C GLU A 284 -15.85 6.69 -2.32
N LYS A 285 -16.44 5.54 -2.68
CA LYS A 285 -16.90 5.32 -4.07
C LYS A 285 -18.00 6.28 -4.45
N THR A 286 -17.83 6.99 -5.56
CA THR A 286 -18.86 7.86 -6.12
C THR A 286 -20.11 7.05 -6.52
N PRO A 287 -21.30 7.68 -6.63
CA PRO A 287 -22.47 6.98 -7.16
C PRO A 287 -22.26 6.39 -8.55
N LEU A 288 -21.46 7.06 -9.39
CA LEU A 288 -21.14 6.61 -10.72
C LEU A 288 -20.18 5.40 -10.67
N GLU A 289 -19.17 5.46 -9.83
CA GLU A 289 -18.24 4.37 -9.59
C GLU A 289 -18.96 3.10 -9.13
N LYS A 290 -19.86 3.22 -8.13
CA LYS A 290 -20.68 2.09 -7.64
C LYS A 290 -21.52 1.45 -8.76
N THR A 291 -21.94 2.25 -9.73
CA THR A 291 -22.74 1.79 -10.88
C THR A 291 -21.87 1.09 -11.92
N MET A 292 -20.66 1.60 -12.21
CA MET A 292 -19.79 1.11 -13.27
C MET A 292 -18.92 -0.10 -12.85
N ILE A 293 -18.50 -0.18 -11.58
CA ILE A 293 -17.61 -1.25 -11.08
C ILE A 293 -18.12 -2.65 -11.44
N PRO A 294 -19.40 -3.03 -11.21
CA PRO A 294 -19.87 -4.37 -11.56
C PRO A 294 -19.68 -4.68 -13.05
N ALA A 295 -19.99 -3.73 -13.93
CA ALA A 295 -19.83 -3.91 -15.38
C ALA A 295 -18.36 -3.99 -15.78
N LEU A 296 -17.53 -3.03 -15.34
CA LEU A 296 -16.13 -2.95 -15.76
C LEU A 296 -15.25 -4.07 -15.19
N LEU A 297 -15.55 -4.53 -13.95
CA LEU A 297 -14.66 -5.46 -13.25
C LEU A 297 -15.18 -6.89 -13.16
N ARG A 298 -16.47 -7.16 -13.43
CA ARG A 298 -17.06 -8.48 -13.16
C ARG A 298 -17.70 -9.15 -14.39
N THR A 299 -17.88 -8.42 -15.49
CA THR A 299 -18.48 -8.97 -16.70
C THR A 299 -17.39 -9.27 -17.75
N GLU A 300 -17.65 -10.26 -18.60
CA GLU A 300 -16.80 -10.55 -19.77
C GLU A 300 -17.01 -9.52 -20.88
N LYS A 301 -18.21 -8.93 -20.93
CA LYS A 301 -18.60 -7.92 -21.91
C LYS A 301 -19.11 -6.65 -21.26
N PRO A 302 -18.22 -5.79 -20.80
CA PRO A 302 -18.60 -4.49 -20.23
C PRO A 302 -19.41 -3.60 -21.17
N SER A 303 -19.25 -3.79 -22.49
CA SER A 303 -19.99 -3.05 -23.52
C SER A 303 -21.50 -3.19 -23.38
N GLU A 304 -22.02 -4.37 -23.02
CA GLU A 304 -23.46 -4.62 -22.86
C GLU A 304 -24.12 -3.65 -21.88
N PHE A 305 -23.42 -3.35 -20.78
CA PHE A 305 -23.88 -2.38 -19.80
C PHE A 305 -24.02 -0.96 -20.37
N PHE A 306 -23.04 -0.52 -21.18
CA PHE A 306 -23.08 0.81 -21.80
C PHE A 306 -24.08 0.88 -22.94
N GLU A 307 -24.27 -0.22 -23.70
CA GLU A 307 -25.31 -0.30 -24.70
C GLU A 307 -26.72 -0.21 -24.09
N GLU A 308 -26.95 -0.89 -22.96
CA GLU A 308 -28.21 -0.77 -22.23
C GLU A 308 -28.41 0.66 -21.67
N LEU A 309 -27.35 1.26 -21.10
CA LEU A 309 -27.39 2.64 -20.61
C LEU A 309 -27.69 3.67 -21.71
N LYS A 310 -27.18 3.46 -22.93
CA LYS A 310 -27.39 4.33 -24.09
C LYS A 310 -28.87 4.54 -24.40
N GLU A 311 -29.69 3.52 -24.19
CA GLU A 311 -31.15 3.59 -24.39
C GLU A 311 -31.89 4.45 -23.35
N ASN A 312 -31.19 4.81 -22.25
CA ASN A 312 -31.78 5.64 -21.22
C ASN A 312 -31.84 7.10 -21.66
N ARG A 313 -33.01 7.73 -21.55
CA ARG A 313 -33.23 9.14 -21.90
C ARG A 313 -32.28 10.12 -21.22
N LYS A 314 -31.75 9.76 -20.03
CA LYS A 314 -30.79 10.58 -19.25
C LYS A 314 -29.33 10.26 -19.57
N PHE A 315 -29.04 9.39 -20.55
CA PHE A 315 -27.68 9.01 -20.88
C PHE A 315 -26.83 10.22 -21.25
N LYS A 316 -27.32 11.08 -22.14
CA LYS A 316 -26.59 12.29 -22.58
C LYS A 316 -26.31 13.26 -21.44
N ASP A 317 -27.18 13.35 -20.44
CA ASP A 317 -26.99 14.23 -19.29
C ASP A 317 -25.97 13.66 -18.30
N ARG A 318 -25.95 12.34 -18.14
CA ARG A 318 -25.07 11.66 -17.18
C ARG A 318 -23.68 11.37 -17.77
N PHE A 319 -23.61 11.12 -19.08
CA PHE A 319 -22.39 10.72 -19.79
C PHE A 319 -22.22 11.54 -21.09
N PRO A 320 -22.13 12.88 -20.99
CA PRO A 320 -22.05 13.73 -22.18
C PRO A 320 -20.83 13.43 -23.05
N GLU A 321 -19.70 13.06 -22.43
CA GLU A 321 -18.47 12.73 -23.12
C GLU A 321 -18.61 11.43 -23.94
N LEU A 322 -19.24 10.41 -23.36
CA LEU A 322 -19.54 9.15 -24.08
C LEU A 322 -20.61 9.34 -25.14
N ALA A 323 -21.64 10.15 -24.85
CA ALA A 323 -22.68 10.44 -25.81
C ALA A 323 -22.17 11.16 -27.06
N ALA A 324 -21.09 11.92 -26.95
CA ALA A 324 -20.43 12.60 -28.05
C ALA A 324 -19.71 11.64 -29.05
N LEU A 325 -19.47 10.40 -28.62
CA LEU A 325 -18.83 9.36 -29.46
C LEU A 325 -19.84 8.64 -30.36
N ILE A 326 -21.14 8.69 -30.02
CA ILE A 326 -22.21 8.00 -30.77
C ILE A 326 -22.40 8.68 -32.10
N GLY A 327 -22.26 7.92 -33.19
CA GLY A 327 -22.39 8.42 -34.56
C GLY A 327 -21.20 9.26 -35.02
N LEU A 328 -20.14 9.39 -34.22
CA LEU A 328 -18.92 10.08 -34.61
C LEU A 328 -18.13 9.21 -35.60
N ALA A 329 -18.21 9.58 -36.90
CA ALA A 329 -17.55 8.84 -37.95
C ALA A 329 -16.01 8.88 -37.82
N GLN A 330 -15.38 7.80 -38.23
CA GLN A 330 -13.92 7.68 -38.32
C GLN A 330 -13.50 7.07 -39.67
N ASN A 331 -12.20 7.02 -39.92
CA ASN A 331 -11.68 6.46 -41.15
C ASN A 331 -12.00 4.95 -41.22
N PRO A 332 -12.84 4.51 -42.19
CA PRO A 332 -13.30 3.11 -42.27
C PRO A 332 -12.17 2.12 -42.62
N VAL A 333 -11.04 2.59 -43.14
CA VAL A 333 -9.89 1.73 -43.46
C VAL A 333 -9.21 1.26 -42.14
N TYR A 334 -9.17 2.12 -41.16
CA TYR A 334 -8.56 1.81 -39.86
C TYR A 334 -9.57 1.37 -38.82
N HIS A 335 -10.86 1.69 -39.02
CA HIS A 335 -11.95 1.45 -38.07
C HIS A 335 -13.17 0.85 -38.81
N PRO A 336 -13.04 -0.42 -39.29
CA PRO A 336 -14.15 -1.10 -40.00
C PRO A 336 -15.34 -1.39 -39.07
N GLU A 337 -15.15 -1.30 -37.74
CA GLU A 337 -16.19 -1.47 -36.73
C GLU A 337 -17.24 -0.36 -36.72
N GLY A 338 -16.98 0.80 -37.34
CA GLY A 338 -17.93 1.88 -37.50
C GLY A 338 -17.53 3.19 -36.82
N ASP A 339 -18.40 3.71 -35.92
CA ASP A 339 -18.19 4.96 -35.23
C ASP A 339 -17.26 4.80 -34.01
N VAL A 340 -16.86 5.92 -33.36
CA VAL A 340 -15.98 5.92 -32.19
C VAL A 340 -16.63 5.20 -31.01
N TRP A 341 -17.96 5.26 -30.88
CA TRP A 341 -18.69 4.51 -29.87
C TRP A 341 -18.48 3.00 -30.01
N ALA A 342 -18.73 2.47 -31.19
CA ALA A 342 -18.57 1.04 -31.49
C ALA A 342 -17.13 0.58 -31.24
N HIS A 343 -16.14 1.40 -31.64
CA HIS A 343 -14.74 1.16 -31.36
C HIS A 343 -14.48 1.08 -29.83
N THR A 344 -14.92 2.08 -29.07
CA THR A 344 -14.72 2.13 -27.63
C THR A 344 -15.35 0.93 -26.91
N MET A 345 -16.55 0.51 -27.33
CA MET A 345 -17.22 -0.66 -26.75
C MET A 345 -16.45 -1.96 -27.03
N GLN A 346 -15.94 -2.14 -28.24
CA GLN A 346 -15.11 -3.30 -28.57
C GLN A 346 -13.77 -3.29 -27.82
N ALA A 347 -13.15 -2.11 -27.65
CA ALA A 347 -11.94 -1.97 -26.88
C ALA A 347 -12.16 -2.34 -25.39
N LEU A 348 -13.31 -1.97 -24.82
CA LEU A 348 -13.68 -2.35 -23.44
C LEU A 348 -13.83 -3.87 -23.27
N ASP A 349 -14.46 -4.55 -24.23
CA ASP A 349 -14.62 -6.00 -24.17
C ASP A 349 -13.28 -6.72 -24.27
N ARG A 350 -12.38 -6.27 -25.15
CA ARG A 350 -11.01 -6.79 -25.21
C ARG A 350 -10.22 -6.50 -23.93
N ALA A 351 -10.37 -5.28 -23.36
CA ALA A 351 -9.71 -4.90 -22.12
C ALA A 351 -10.12 -5.80 -20.93
N ALA A 352 -11.37 -6.28 -20.92
CA ALA A 352 -11.85 -7.20 -19.89
C ALA A 352 -11.06 -8.51 -19.82
N GLU A 353 -10.44 -8.95 -20.94
CA GLU A 353 -9.58 -10.14 -20.99
C GLU A 353 -8.22 -9.93 -20.31
N PHE A 354 -7.80 -8.67 -20.14
CA PHE A 354 -6.47 -8.31 -19.62
C PHE A 354 -6.50 -7.60 -18.27
N ARG A 355 -7.66 -7.19 -17.77
CA ARG A 355 -7.80 -6.37 -16.57
C ARG A 355 -7.18 -6.98 -15.31
N ASP A 356 -7.01 -8.29 -15.25
CA ASP A 356 -6.38 -8.98 -14.13
C ASP A 356 -4.84 -9.02 -14.23
N LYS A 357 -4.28 -8.52 -15.36
CA LYS A 357 -2.85 -8.48 -15.64
C LYS A 357 -2.24 -7.09 -15.48
N VAL A 358 -3.05 -6.07 -15.23
CA VAL A 358 -2.64 -4.67 -15.11
C VAL A 358 -2.53 -4.25 -13.65
N SER A 359 -1.80 -3.18 -13.40
CA SER A 359 -1.53 -2.66 -12.07
C SER A 359 -2.79 -2.20 -11.30
N ASP A 360 -3.78 -1.63 -12.02
CA ASP A 360 -5.07 -1.20 -11.47
C ASP A 360 -6.19 -1.47 -12.49
N ALA A 361 -6.95 -2.54 -12.26
CA ALA A 361 -8.01 -2.97 -13.18
C ALA A 361 -9.07 -1.88 -13.41
N TYR A 362 -9.49 -1.13 -12.38
CA TYR A 362 -10.51 -0.10 -12.54
C TYR A 362 -9.98 1.12 -13.30
N ALA A 363 -8.78 1.59 -12.96
CA ALA A 363 -8.12 2.68 -13.66
C ALA A 363 -7.87 2.34 -15.15
N PHE A 364 -7.42 1.10 -15.42
CA PHE A 364 -7.22 0.60 -16.77
C PHE A 364 -8.51 0.59 -17.59
N MET A 365 -9.60 0.07 -17.03
CA MET A 365 -10.88 0.07 -17.70
C MET A 365 -11.42 1.49 -17.95
N LEU A 366 -11.16 2.42 -17.05
CA LEU A 366 -11.49 3.84 -17.26
C LEU A 366 -10.58 4.49 -18.32
N LEU A 367 -9.30 4.14 -18.39
CA LEU A 367 -8.41 4.58 -19.45
C LEU A 367 -8.98 4.16 -20.81
N VAL A 368 -9.33 2.87 -20.96
CA VAL A 368 -9.93 2.35 -22.21
C VAL A 368 -11.28 3.03 -22.52
N LEU A 369 -12.11 3.30 -21.51
CA LEU A 369 -13.39 3.98 -21.71
C LEU A 369 -13.22 5.43 -22.21
N THR A 370 -12.13 6.10 -21.82
CA THR A 370 -11.96 7.55 -22.04
C THR A 370 -10.93 7.92 -23.10
N HIS A 371 -10.17 6.95 -23.64
CA HIS A 371 -9.01 7.22 -24.49
C HIS A 371 -9.34 8.06 -25.71
N ASP A 372 -10.49 7.86 -26.30
CA ASP A 372 -10.94 8.47 -27.55
C ASP A 372 -11.88 9.68 -27.37
N PHE A 373 -12.06 10.20 -26.18
CA PHE A 373 -12.93 11.39 -25.95
C PHE A 373 -12.52 12.57 -26.80
N GLY A 374 -11.23 12.75 -27.03
CA GLY A 374 -10.69 13.85 -27.85
C GLY A 374 -11.09 13.79 -29.32
N LYS A 375 -11.46 12.61 -29.83
CA LYS A 375 -11.94 12.49 -31.23
C LYS A 375 -13.18 13.36 -31.49
N SER A 376 -14.01 13.58 -30.47
CA SER A 376 -15.22 14.41 -30.60
C SER A 376 -14.93 15.87 -30.97
N VAL A 377 -13.72 16.36 -30.74
CA VAL A 377 -13.28 17.75 -31.04
C VAL A 377 -12.17 17.83 -32.07
N CYS A 378 -11.51 16.71 -32.41
CA CYS A 378 -10.36 16.67 -33.31
C CYS A 378 -10.66 16.04 -34.66
N THR A 379 -11.78 15.30 -34.80
CA THR A 379 -12.11 14.61 -36.07
C THR A 379 -12.50 15.62 -37.14
N ALA A 380 -11.72 15.66 -38.20
CA ALA A 380 -11.98 16.49 -39.37
C ALA A 380 -11.54 15.78 -40.68
N PRO A 381 -12.20 16.03 -41.81
CA PRO A 381 -11.73 15.56 -43.11
C PRO A 381 -10.51 16.33 -43.59
N ASP A 382 -9.60 15.65 -44.28
CA ASP A 382 -8.54 16.27 -45.07
C ASP A 382 -9.05 16.78 -46.47
N GLU A 383 -8.13 17.24 -47.27
CA GLU A 383 -8.43 17.75 -48.65
C GLU A 383 -9.07 16.68 -49.57
N ASN A 384 -8.91 15.40 -49.26
CA ASN A 384 -9.47 14.28 -49.97
C ASN A 384 -10.76 13.74 -49.34
N GLY A 385 -11.25 14.39 -48.28
CA GLY A 385 -12.43 13.93 -47.53
C GLY A 385 -12.15 12.76 -46.57
N ILE A 386 -10.89 12.41 -46.36
CA ILE A 386 -10.49 11.34 -45.42
C ILE A 386 -10.49 11.88 -43.98
N LEU A 387 -11.20 11.19 -43.08
CA LEU A 387 -11.30 11.61 -41.69
C LEU A 387 -10.00 11.29 -40.92
N HIS A 388 -9.53 12.30 -40.18
CA HIS A 388 -8.40 12.22 -39.25
C HIS A 388 -8.77 12.83 -37.93
N SER A 389 -8.15 12.30 -36.84
CA SER A 389 -8.36 12.76 -35.44
C SER A 389 -7.01 13.14 -34.82
N LEU A 390 -6.22 13.98 -35.51
CA LEU A 390 -4.87 14.35 -35.08
C LEU A 390 -4.89 15.09 -33.72
N GLY A 391 -4.08 14.63 -32.78
CA GLY A 391 -3.94 15.26 -31.45
C GLY A 391 -5.08 14.92 -30.47
N HIS A 392 -5.96 13.99 -30.83
CA HIS A 392 -7.06 13.59 -29.94
C HIS A 392 -6.59 13.05 -28.59
N GLU A 393 -5.42 12.41 -28.55
CA GLU A 393 -4.79 11.89 -27.34
C GLU A 393 -4.48 13.00 -26.31
N THR A 394 -4.19 14.20 -26.77
CA THR A 394 -3.96 15.37 -25.93
C THR A 394 -5.23 16.16 -25.65
N ALA A 395 -6.05 16.36 -26.69
CA ALA A 395 -7.34 17.05 -26.57
C ALA A 395 -8.35 16.31 -25.67
N GLY A 396 -8.21 14.99 -25.55
CA GLY A 396 -9.03 14.14 -24.68
C GLY A 396 -8.75 14.32 -23.19
N VAL A 397 -7.55 14.75 -22.80
CA VAL A 397 -7.13 14.87 -21.40
C VAL A 397 -8.08 15.72 -20.54
N PRO A 398 -8.43 16.97 -20.91
CA PRO A 398 -9.35 17.75 -20.11
C PRO A 398 -10.77 17.16 -20.06
N MET A 399 -11.20 16.45 -21.10
CA MET A 399 -12.49 15.79 -21.14
C MET A 399 -12.53 14.57 -20.21
N ALA A 400 -11.47 13.74 -20.27
CA ALA A 400 -11.27 12.63 -19.34
C ALA A 400 -11.18 13.13 -17.89
N ALA A 401 -10.43 14.19 -17.61
CA ALA A 401 -10.33 14.77 -16.28
C ALA A 401 -11.71 15.21 -15.73
N LYS A 402 -12.56 15.80 -16.57
CA LYS A 402 -13.93 16.18 -16.18
C LYS A 402 -14.80 14.96 -15.89
N PHE A 403 -14.72 13.92 -16.73
CA PHE A 403 -15.41 12.66 -16.52
C PHE A 403 -14.96 11.96 -15.24
N LEU A 404 -13.65 11.84 -15.03
CA LEU A 404 -13.03 11.15 -13.90
C LEU A 404 -13.40 11.76 -12.54
N LYS A 405 -13.60 13.09 -12.45
CA LYS A 405 -14.10 13.75 -11.24
C LYS A 405 -15.47 13.23 -10.79
N ARG A 406 -16.27 12.69 -11.71
CA ARG A 406 -17.57 12.06 -11.41
C ARG A 406 -17.44 10.55 -11.25
N ALA A 407 -16.50 9.94 -11.97
CA ALA A 407 -16.32 8.49 -12.02
C ALA A 407 -15.60 7.95 -10.78
N THR A 408 -14.72 8.74 -10.14
CA THR A 408 -14.00 8.31 -8.94
C THR A 408 -13.56 9.48 -8.06
N ASN A 409 -13.47 9.23 -6.76
CA ASN A 409 -12.81 10.13 -5.81
C ASN A 409 -11.31 9.85 -5.65
N SER A 410 -10.82 8.72 -6.14
CA SER A 410 -9.41 8.32 -6.02
C SER A 410 -8.50 9.16 -6.91
N ASP A 411 -7.57 9.90 -6.29
CA ASP A 411 -6.52 10.64 -7.01
C ASP A 411 -5.64 9.68 -7.79
N ARG A 412 -5.27 8.54 -7.20
CA ARG A 412 -4.46 7.50 -7.86
C ARG A 412 -5.08 7.04 -9.18
N VAL A 413 -6.38 6.74 -9.19
CA VAL A 413 -7.09 6.32 -10.41
C VAL A 413 -7.10 7.44 -11.45
N ARG A 414 -7.33 8.69 -11.01
CA ARG A 414 -7.32 9.84 -11.93
C ARG A 414 -5.95 10.09 -12.53
N GLU A 415 -4.89 10.04 -11.69
CA GLU A 415 -3.50 10.22 -12.14
C GLU A 415 -3.11 9.14 -13.15
N TYR A 416 -3.40 7.87 -12.86
CA TYR A 416 -3.14 6.76 -13.77
C TYR A 416 -3.72 7.01 -15.17
N VAL A 417 -5.00 7.35 -15.25
CA VAL A 417 -5.67 7.58 -16.54
C VAL A 417 -5.09 8.79 -17.25
N LEU A 418 -4.90 9.92 -16.55
CA LEU A 418 -4.44 11.16 -17.16
C LEU A 418 -2.96 11.13 -17.57
N GLU A 419 -2.14 10.31 -16.90
CA GLU A 419 -0.75 10.08 -17.27
C GLU A 419 -0.65 9.22 -18.54
N MET A 420 -1.44 8.15 -18.63
CA MET A 420 -1.35 7.20 -19.73
C MET A 420 -2.11 7.65 -21.00
N LEU A 421 -3.19 8.41 -20.84
CA LEU A 421 -4.04 8.82 -21.96
C LEU A 421 -3.27 9.55 -23.09
N PRO A 422 -2.36 10.51 -22.83
CA PRO A 422 -1.58 11.16 -23.89
C PRO A 422 -0.60 10.21 -24.61
N GLN A 423 -0.33 9.06 -24.01
CA GLN A 423 0.65 8.10 -24.52
C GLN A 423 0.02 6.96 -25.31
N HIS A 424 -1.30 6.80 -25.25
CA HIS A 424 -2.02 5.61 -25.70
C HIS A 424 -1.76 5.22 -27.17
N MET A 425 -1.55 6.19 -28.05
CA MET A 425 -1.26 5.94 -29.47
C MET A 425 0.17 5.45 -29.75
N LYS A 426 1.10 5.71 -28.82
CA LYS A 426 2.55 5.49 -29.07
C LYS A 426 2.94 4.01 -29.13
N PRO A 427 2.47 3.11 -28.23
CA PRO A 427 2.93 1.72 -28.25
C PRO A 427 2.69 1.03 -29.59
N ALA A 428 1.46 1.05 -30.09
CA ALA A 428 1.11 0.43 -31.38
C ALA A 428 1.90 1.04 -32.55
N ARG A 429 2.04 2.39 -32.56
CA ARG A 429 2.83 3.06 -33.58
C ARG A 429 4.32 2.68 -33.51
N TYR A 430 4.89 2.65 -32.31
CA TYR A 430 6.29 2.29 -32.13
C TYR A 430 6.59 0.84 -32.50
N ALA A 431 5.64 -0.05 -32.31
CA ALA A 431 5.73 -1.43 -32.76
C ALA A 431 5.70 -1.53 -34.30
N ALA A 432 4.71 -0.89 -34.94
CA ALA A 432 4.58 -0.88 -36.39
C ALA A 432 5.83 -0.26 -37.11
N ASP A 433 6.36 0.82 -36.55
CA ASP A 433 7.53 1.54 -37.08
C ASP A 433 8.87 0.86 -36.70
N ARG A 434 8.87 -0.21 -35.87
CA ARG A 434 10.10 -0.83 -35.29
C ARG A 434 11.02 0.22 -34.67
N SER A 435 10.43 1.08 -33.85
CA SER A 435 11.11 2.23 -33.24
C SER A 435 12.36 1.82 -32.47
N ARG A 436 13.35 2.74 -32.40
CA ARG A 436 14.61 2.52 -31.70
C ARG A 436 14.38 2.35 -30.19
N GLN A 437 15.24 1.57 -29.53
CA GLN A 437 15.17 1.32 -28.07
C GLN A 437 15.00 2.61 -27.25
N ARG A 438 15.78 3.64 -27.57
CA ARG A 438 15.68 4.93 -26.86
C ARG A 438 14.28 5.53 -26.87
N ALA A 439 13.54 5.44 -27.98
CA ALA A 439 12.19 6.00 -28.07
C ALA A 439 11.19 5.21 -27.20
N THR A 440 11.33 3.89 -27.15
CA THR A 440 10.53 3.03 -26.26
C THR A 440 10.92 3.21 -24.79
N ASP A 441 12.21 3.40 -24.48
CA ASP A 441 12.66 3.70 -23.11
C ASP A 441 12.12 5.04 -22.61
N GLU A 442 12.15 6.08 -23.44
CA GLU A 442 11.56 7.39 -23.11
C GLU A 442 10.04 7.28 -22.88
N LEU A 443 9.35 6.43 -23.65
CA LEU A 443 7.93 6.16 -23.43
C LEU A 443 7.68 5.44 -22.10
N PHE A 444 8.41 4.36 -21.82
CA PHE A 444 8.23 3.59 -20.59
C PHE A 444 8.61 4.39 -19.34
N ALA A 445 9.63 5.24 -19.43
CA ALA A 445 10.03 6.15 -18.35
C ALA A 445 9.02 7.30 -18.11
N SER A 446 8.10 7.56 -19.06
CA SER A 446 7.13 8.66 -18.95
C SER A 446 5.88 8.32 -18.13
N VAL A 447 5.72 7.08 -17.70
CA VAL A 447 4.54 6.60 -16.95
C VAL A 447 4.96 5.70 -15.79
N LYS A 448 4.14 5.68 -14.74
CA LYS A 448 4.39 4.85 -13.55
C LYS A 448 4.21 3.34 -13.80
N HIS A 449 3.34 2.97 -14.74
CA HIS A 449 3.00 1.58 -15.05
C HIS A 449 3.20 1.28 -16.55
N PRO A 450 4.45 1.21 -17.02
CA PRO A 450 4.76 1.14 -18.45
C PRO A 450 4.25 -0.14 -19.13
N GLU A 451 4.18 -1.28 -18.42
CA GLU A 451 3.64 -2.52 -18.97
C GLU A 451 2.15 -2.42 -19.32
N ASP A 452 1.41 -1.58 -18.59
CA ASP A 452 -0.03 -1.38 -18.85
C ASP A 452 -0.30 -0.68 -20.19
N LEU A 453 0.67 0.08 -20.72
CA LEU A 453 0.59 0.63 -22.08
C LEU A 453 0.60 -0.46 -23.16
N ILE A 454 1.27 -1.59 -22.93
CA ILE A 454 1.29 -2.71 -23.86
C ILE A 454 -0.08 -3.41 -23.83
N TRP A 455 -0.62 -3.64 -22.64
CA TRP A 455 -1.97 -4.20 -22.47
C TRP A 455 -3.04 -3.27 -23.06
N PHE A 456 -2.87 -1.95 -22.91
CA PHE A 456 -3.75 -0.97 -23.51
C PHE A 456 -3.73 -1.06 -25.04
N ALA A 457 -2.55 -1.07 -25.66
CA ALA A 457 -2.45 -1.17 -27.13
C ALA A 457 -3.12 -2.43 -27.69
N LYS A 458 -3.06 -3.53 -26.94
CA LYS A 458 -3.73 -4.79 -27.27
C LYS A 458 -5.25 -4.73 -27.08
N ALA A 459 -5.72 -3.96 -26.08
CA ALA A 459 -7.14 -3.73 -25.85
C ALA A 459 -7.74 -2.78 -26.88
N ASP A 460 -7.03 -1.70 -27.22
CA ASP A 460 -7.48 -0.70 -28.20
C ASP A 460 -7.68 -1.34 -29.59
N LYS A 461 -6.70 -2.09 -30.06
CA LYS A 461 -6.75 -2.79 -31.34
C LYS A 461 -6.00 -4.11 -31.28
N PRO A 462 -6.52 -5.20 -31.90
CA PRO A 462 -5.75 -6.43 -31.99
C PRO A 462 -4.37 -6.18 -32.61
N LEU A 463 -3.30 -6.43 -31.83
CA LEU A 463 -1.94 -6.30 -32.31
C LEU A 463 -1.50 -7.58 -33.03
N PRO A 464 -0.75 -7.50 -34.16
CA PRO A 464 -0.03 -8.64 -34.71
C PRO A 464 0.92 -9.24 -33.64
N GLU A 465 1.07 -10.57 -33.66
CA GLU A 465 1.96 -11.25 -32.68
C GLU A 465 3.38 -10.70 -32.68
N GLU A 466 3.91 -10.34 -33.86
CA GLU A 466 5.24 -9.75 -34.00
C GLU A 466 5.35 -8.34 -33.38
N ASP A 467 4.28 -7.56 -33.39
CA ASP A 467 4.22 -6.23 -32.77
C ASP A 467 4.13 -6.34 -31.26
N GLU A 468 3.30 -7.27 -30.76
CA GLU A 468 3.22 -7.57 -29.34
C GLU A 468 4.57 -8.07 -28.80
N ALA A 469 5.20 -9.03 -29.47
CA ALA A 469 6.51 -9.55 -29.11
C ALA A 469 7.59 -8.46 -29.09
N PHE A 470 7.57 -7.56 -30.08
CA PHE A 470 8.47 -6.39 -30.13
C PHE A 470 8.31 -5.50 -28.90
N LEU A 471 7.09 -5.16 -28.49
CA LEU A 471 6.85 -4.31 -27.32
C LEU A 471 7.37 -4.96 -26.03
N TRP A 472 7.09 -6.26 -25.83
CA TRP A 472 7.59 -7.00 -24.68
C TRP A 472 9.12 -7.12 -24.66
N GLU A 473 9.76 -7.32 -25.80
CA GLU A 473 11.22 -7.31 -25.92
C GLU A 473 11.79 -5.95 -25.49
N ARG A 474 11.22 -4.85 -25.98
CA ARG A 474 11.63 -3.48 -25.63
C ARG A 474 11.43 -3.19 -24.14
N TYR A 475 10.32 -3.59 -23.57
CA TYR A 475 10.03 -3.44 -22.16
C TYR A 475 11.02 -4.22 -21.27
N ASN A 476 11.29 -5.49 -21.62
CA ASN A 476 12.27 -6.29 -20.91
C ASN A 476 13.70 -5.70 -21.00
N SER A 477 14.05 -5.09 -22.13
CA SER A 477 15.32 -4.39 -22.30
C SER A 477 15.38 -3.11 -21.45
N TYR A 478 14.28 -2.35 -21.38
CA TYR A 478 14.14 -1.20 -20.50
C TYR A 478 14.32 -1.58 -19.03
N LEU A 479 13.65 -2.63 -18.54
CA LEU A 479 13.80 -3.08 -17.16
C LEU A 479 15.24 -3.47 -16.81
N LYS A 480 15.95 -4.12 -17.76
CA LYS A 480 17.38 -4.46 -17.57
C LYS A 480 18.28 -3.23 -17.49
N SER A 481 17.89 -2.12 -18.10
CA SER A 481 18.67 -0.88 -18.06
C SER A 481 18.51 -0.11 -16.74
N LEU A 482 17.49 -0.46 -15.93
CA LEU A 482 17.24 0.12 -14.62
C LEU A 482 17.97 -0.62 -13.48
N CYS A 483 18.49 -1.82 -13.77
CA CYS A 483 19.30 -2.64 -12.85
C CYS A 483 20.77 -2.36 -13.03
#